data_768cf433556c84b228be86b2ab63d5ef
#
_entry.id   768cf433556c84b228be86b2ab63d5ef
#
_cell.length_a   1.000
_cell.length_b   1.000
_cell.length_c   1.000
_cell.angle_alpha   90.00
_cell.angle_beta   90.00
_cell.angle_gamma   90.00
#
_symmetry.space_group_name_H-M   'P 1'
#
loop_
_entity.id
_entity.type
_entity.pdbx_description
1 polymer ?
#
loop_
_entity_poly.entity_id
_entity_poly.type
_entity_poly.pdbx_seq_one_letter_code
_entity_poly.pdbx_strand_id
1 'polypeptide(L)'
;MFRKLLSRGNLSIGLSLFMVSAMTCVLASKGVLAATPEAHEDGQTRNVYYTLAFSTGAGEMWAIEVTGGKITTTDIGPTKTKGCAALAMSPSGTLMSMCGPLFGNQQLTSFDTKTGLATLFGVPVPGLAIMAMGFGPDGTLYAVGGCYPNGNPNDLNTDCAPGSNRNYNSLYTVNVVTGEVTLVGPTGAPEYFMDLAFDRHGKLWGVTSCLNPCYAPAVLYRLNSETGAASKIVNLVGSNTVMGLAFAPDGKLYADDFVGNSGFYLVDPKTGFETAVAAMPFGLATGLELADPLP
;
A
#
# COMPACT_ATOMS: atom_id res chain seq x y z
N MET A 1 -61.32 32.58 27.89
CA MET A 1 -61.80 32.70 29.31
C MET A 1 -60.63 32.33 30.23
N PHE A 2 -60.28 33.29 31.12
CA PHE A 2 -59.37 33.19 32.29
C PHE A 2 -57.88 32.85 32.08
N ARG A 3 -56.97 33.82 32.13
CA ARG A 3 -56.28 34.57 33.23
C ARG A 3 -55.15 33.77 33.89
N LYS A 4 -53.93 34.22 33.60
CA LYS A 4 -52.94 34.92 34.44
C LYS A 4 -52.62 34.23 35.79
N LEU A 5 -51.33 33.95 35.98
CA LEU A 5 -50.60 34.58 37.08
C LEU A 5 -49.09 34.48 36.93
N LEU A 6 -48.46 35.62 37.03
CA LEU A 6 -47.03 35.88 37.15
C LEU A 6 -46.51 35.46 38.52
N SER A 7 -45.35 34.97 38.64
CA SER A 7 -44.55 35.09 39.87
C SER A 7 -43.10 35.33 39.51
N ARG A 8 -42.62 36.48 39.92
CA ARG A 8 -41.21 36.93 39.85
C ARG A 8 -40.46 36.25 41.01
N GLY A 9 -39.20 35.86 40.72
CA GLY A 9 -38.28 35.39 41.76
C GLY A 9 -36.83 35.65 41.30
N ASN A 10 -36.20 36.50 42.04
CA ASN A 10 -34.94 37.22 41.90
C ASN A 10 -33.69 36.39 41.61
N LEU A 11 -32.92 36.94 40.71
CA LEU A 11 -31.47 37.24 40.71
C LEU A 11 -30.64 36.77 41.92
N SER A 12 -29.65 35.97 41.67
CA SER A 12 -28.35 36.07 42.32
C SER A 12 -27.23 35.74 41.32
N ILE A 13 -26.44 36.74 41.05
CA ILE A 13 -25.22 36.71 40.23
C ILE A 13 -24.15 36.07 41.11
N GLY A 14 -23.73 34.86 40.76
CA GLY A 14 -22.55 34.21 41.31
C GLY A 14 -21.44 34.27 40.27
N LEU A 15 -20.56 35.26 40.38
CA LEU A 15 -19.35 35.40 39.55
C LEU A 15 -18.32 34.41 40.07
N SER A 16 -18.23 33.23 39.43
CA SER A 16 -17.14 32.29 39.67
C SER A 16 -16.04 32.53 38.67
N LEU A 17 -14.99 33.16 39.18
CA LEU A 17 -13.72 33.33 38.46
C LEU A 17 -13.06 31.96 38.28
N PHE A 18 -13.17 31.36 37.10
CA PHE A 18 -12.32 30.22 36.73
C PHE A 18 -10.99 30.74 36.19
N MET A 19 -9.96 30.63 37.03
CA MET A 19 -8.57 30.72 36.58
C MET A 19 -8.29 29.56 35.63
N VAL A 20 -8.20 29.86 34.33
CA VAL A 20 -7.65 28.94 33.35
C VAL A 20 -6.13 29.02 33.50
N SER A 21 -5.57 28.04 34.19
CA SER A 21 -4.13 27.80 34.20
C SER A 21 -3.76 27.24 32.81
N ALA A 22 -3.15 28.07 31.98
CA ALA A 22 -2.57 27.66 30.73
C ALA A 22 -1.34 26.79 31.02
N MET A 23 -1.55 25.48 31.08
CA MET A 23 -0.46 24.51 31.09
C MET A 23 0.06 24.37 29.67
N THR A 24 1.10 25.13 29.35
CA THR A 24 1.86 25.02 28.11
C THR A 24 2.54 23.64 28.10
N CYS A 25 1.89 22.67 27.44
CA CYS A 25 2.51 21.39 27.14
C CYS A 25 3.52 21.62 26.01
N VAL A 26 4.78 21.82 26.38
CA VAL A 26 5.89 21.78 25.42
C VAL A 26 6.01 20.32 24.97
N LEU A 27 5.37 19.97 23.86
CA LEU A 27 5.64 18.74 23.15
C LEU A 27 7.06 18.87 22.57
N ALA A 28 8.03 18.34 23.30
CA ALA A 28 9.33 18.05 22.73
C ALA A 28 9.09 17.00 21.61
N SER A 29 9.11 17.46 20.36
CA SER A 29 9.23 16.58 19.21
C SER A 29 10.56 15.85 19.34
N LYS A 30 10.54 14.63 19.86
CA LYS A 30 11.64 13.69 19.68
C LYS A 30 11.65 13.42 18.17
N GLY A 31 12.64 14.02 17.47
CA GLY A 31 12.94 13.64 16.11
C GLY A 31 13.11 12.12 16.10
N VAL A 32 12.27 11.44 15.35
CA VAL A 32 12.49 10.04 15.00
C VAL A 32 13.73 10.07 14.13
N LEU A 33 14.87 9.70 14.70
CA LEU A 33 16.05 9.35 13.92
C LEU A 33 15.62 8.21 13.01
N ALA A 34 15.65 8.44 11.70
CA ALA A 34 15.50 7.38 10.72
C ALA A 34 16.49 6.27 11.11
N ALA A 35 16.01 5.06 11.25
CA ALA A 35 16.86 3.92 11.52
C ALA A 35 17.85 3.82 10.36
N THR A 36 19.13 4.00 10.64
CA THR A 36 20.17 3.68 9.66
C THR A 36 20.13 2.17 9.42
N PRO A 37 20.21 1.72 8.14
CA PRO A 37 20.29 0.30 7.85
C PRO A 37 21.37 -0.34 8.74
N GLU A 38 21.01 -1.38 9.47
CA GLU A 38 21.97 -2.12 10.31
C GLU A 38 23.06 -2.69 9.39
N ALA A 39 24.27 -2.14 9.47
CA ALA A 39 25.42 -2.74 8.85
C ALA A 39 25.81 -3.97 9.68
N HIS A 40 25.80 -5.14 9.05
CA HIS A 40 26.35 -6.35 9.65
C HIS A 40 27.85 -6.16 9.96
N GLU A 41 28.38 -6.90 10.93
CA GLU A 41 29.81 -6.86 11.33
C GLU A 41 30.80 -7.11 10.17
N ASP A 42 30.31 -7.65 9.04
CA ASP A 42 31.08 -7.87 7.79
C ASP A 42 31.00 -6.70 6.79
N GLY A 43 30.32 -5.60 7.11
CA GLY A 43 30.17 -4.42 6.26
C GLY A 43 29.23 -4.62 5.05
N GLN A 44 28.47 -5.71 5.00
CA GLN A 44 27.52 -5.98 3.93
C GLN A 44 26.16 -5.34 4.26
N THR A 45 25.55 -4.71 3.26
CA THR A 45 24.19 -4.16 3.40
C THR A 45 23.19 -5.31 3.46
N ARG A 46 22.36 -5.29 4.47
CA ARG A 46 21.23 -6.19 4.65
C ARG A 46 19.95 -5.48 4.28
N ASN A 47 19.19 -6.00 3.33
CA ASN A 47 17.86 -5.52 2.99
C ASN A 47 16.85 -6.63 3.30
N VAL A 48 15.77 -6.26 3.98
CA VAL A 48 14.65 -7.16 4.25
C VAL A 48 13.43 -6.66 3.50
N TYR A 49 12.74 -7.55 2.81
CA TYR A 49 11.48 -7.27 2.13
C TYR A 49 10.38 -8.14 2.72
N TYR A 50 9.17 -7.62 2.77
CA TYR A 50 7.97 -8.37 3.09
C TYR A 50 7.16 -8.62 1.83
N THR A 51 6.56 -9.80 1.76
CA THR A 51 5.59 -10.18 0.72
C THR A 51 4.51 -11.08 1.32
N LEU A 52 3.38 -11.18 0.65
CA LEU A 52 2.28 -12.05 1.04
C LEU A 52 2.18 -13.22 0.07
N ALA A 53 2.09 -14.44 0.60
CA ALA A 53 1.67 -15.59 -0.16
C ALA A 53 0.15 -15.63 -0.20
N PHE A 54 -0.41 -15.42 -1.40
CA PHE A 54 -1.86 -15.49 -1.60
C PHE A 54 -2.32 -16.94 -1.50
N SER A 55 -3.32 -17.18 -0.68
CA SER A 55 -4.03 -18.46 -0.65
C SER A 55 -5.53 -18.22 -0.72
N THR A 56 -6.29 -19.22 -1.15
CA THR A 56 -7.76 -19.22 -1.10
C THR A 56 -8.28 -19.18 0.34
N GLY A 57 -7.41 -19.45 1.32
CA GLY A 57 -7.61 -19.29 2.75
C GLY A 57 -7.07 -17.96 3.29
N ALA A 58 -6.57 -17.96 4.52
CA ALA A 58 -5.81 -16.85 5.06
C ALA A 58 -4.43 -16.83 4.38
N GLY A 59 -3.98 -15.63 3.94
CA GLY A 59 -2.64 -15.47 3.39
C GLY A 59 -1.56 -15.70 4.45
N GLU A 60 -0.34 -15.94 4.00
CA GLU A 60 0.85 -16.03 4.84
C GLU A 60 1.78 -14.87 4.56
N MET A 61 2.42 -14.33 5.57
CA MET A 61 3.42 -13.28 5.44
C MET A 61 4.81 -13.88 5.45
N TRP A 62 5.64 -13.43 4.52
CA TRP A 62 7.01 -13.88 4.36
C TRP A 62 7.98 -12.71 4.40
N ALA A 63 9.17 -12.95 4.94
CA ALA A 63 10.31 -12.05 4.82
C ALA A 63 11.33 -12.62 3.84
N ILE A 64 11.90 -11.74 3.00
CA ILE A 64 12.96 -12.03 2.05
C ILE A 64 14.15 -11.17 2.44
N GLU A 65 15.22 -11.80 2.91
CA GLU A 65 16.45 -11.12 3.27
C GLU A 65 17.47 -11.22 2.14
N VAL A 66 18.03 -10.08 1.74
CA VAL A 66 19.10 -9.98 0.75
C VAL A 66 20.35 -9.44 1.42
N THR A 67 21.37 -10.28 1.60
CA THR A 67 22.64 -9.90 2.23
C THR A 67 23.81 -10.42 1.39
N GLY A 68 24.64 -9.51 0.87
CA GLY A 68 25.81 -9.89 0.05
C GLY A 68 25.48 -10.74 -1.18
N GLY A 69 24.28 -10.60 -1.75
CA GLY A 69 23.77 -11.40 -2.87
C GLY A 69 23.21 -12.77 -2.48
N LYS A 70 23.26 -13.13 -1.20
CA LYS A 70 22.58 -14.31 -0.66
C LYS A 70 21.14 -13.95 -0.32
N ILE A 71 20.20 -14.84 -0.66
CA ILE A 71 18.77 -14.71 -0.35
C ILE A 71 18.41 -15.73 0.73
N THR A 72 17.68 -15.27 1.72
CA THR A 72 17.06 -16.12 2.74
C THR A 72 15.58 -15.75 2.86
N THR A 73 14.71 -16.74 2.89
CA THR A 73 13.26 -16.54 3.07
C THR A 73 12.86 -17.11 4.43
N THR A 74 11.96 -16.39 5.11
CA THR A 74 11.43 -16.79 6.41
C THR A 74 9.92 -16.67 6.39
N ASP A 75 9.22 -17.73 6.74
CA ASP A 75 7.79 -17.70 7.03
C ASP A 75 7.58 -16.96 8.36
N ILE A 76 6.88 -15.83 8.30
CA ILE A 76 6.53 -15.03 9.48
C ILE A 76 5.27 -15.58 10.13
N GLY A 77 4.34 -16.08 9.33
CA GLY A 77 3.12 -16.71 9.81
C GLY A 77 1.85 -16.26 9.12
N PRO A 78 0.70 -16.84 9.54
CA PRO A 78 -0.57 -16.62 8.90
C PRO A 78 -1.12 -15.22 9.21
N THR A 79 -1.60 -14.51 8.18
CA THR A 79 -2.22 -13.19 8.33
C THR A 79 -3.60 -13.25 8.96
N LYS A 80 -4.29 -14.38 8.88
CA LYS A 80 -5.68 -14.60 9.28
C LYS A 80 -6.70 -13.70 8.57
N THR A 81 -6.29 -13.07 7.47
CA THR A 81 -7.16 -12.27 6.60
C THR A 81 -7.04 -12.72 5.16
N LYS A 82 -7.92 -12.23 4.30
CA LYS A 82 -8.03 -12.65 2.90
C LYS A 82 -8.01 -11.44 1.98
N GLY A 83 -7.63 -11.67 0.72
CA GLY A 83 -7.76 -10.69 -0.34
C GLY A 83 -6.93 -9.44 -0.11
N CYS A 84 -5.75 -9.58 0.47
CA CYS A 84 -4.77 -8.51 0.52
C CYS A 84 -4.04 -8.47 -0.83
N ALA A 85 -3.98 -7.30 -1.41
CA ALA A 85 -3.18 -7.04 -2.61
C ALA A 85 -2.22 -5.92 -2.30
N ALA A 86 -1.01 -5.92 -2.77
CA ALA A 86 0.02 -4.94 -2.46
C ALA A 86 0.37 -4.79 -0.96
N LEU A 87 1.54 -4.28 -0.70
CA LEU A 87 2.01 -3.90 0.63
C LEU A 87 2.58 -2.49 0.57
N ALA A 88 2.55 -1.79 1.70
CA ALA A 88 3.18 -0.48 1.83
C ALA A 88 3.70 -0.27 3.25
N MET A 89 4.98 0.10 3.40
CA MET A 89 5.60 0.40 4.68
C MET A 89 5.51 1.88 4.97
N SER A 90 4.86 2.24 6.06
CA SER A 90 4.81 3.64 6.48
C SER A 90 6.18 4.13 6.96
N PRO A 91 6.45 5.44 6.90
CA PRO A 91 7.69 6.01 7.45
C PRO A 91 7.87 5.74 8.96
N SER A 92 6.80 5.40 9.66
CA SER A 92 6.85 4.99 11.08
C SER A 92 7.11 3.49 11.29
N GLY A 93 7.31 2.71 10.23
CA GLY A 93 7.58 1.27 10.30
C GLY A 93 6.32 0.40 10.47
N THR A 94 5.15 0.88 10.07
CA THR A 94 3.92 0.07 10.05
C THR A 94 3.68 -0.46 8.65
N LEU A 95 3.67 -1.77 8.49
CA LEU A 95 3.33 -2.45 7.23
C LEU A 95 1.81 -2.47 7.05
N MET A 96 1.33 -2.03 5.90
CA MET A 96 -0.09 -1.88 5.60
C MET A 96 -0.47 -2.49 4.25
N SER A 97 -1.75 -2.82 4.10
CA SER A 97 -2.40 -3.25 2.87
C SER A 97 -3.88 -2.86 2.88
N MET A 98 -4.55 -3.01 1.75
CA MET A 98 -6.01 -3.05 1.67
C MET A 98 -6.44 -4.51 1.54
N CYS A 99 -7.11 -5.02 2.56
CA CYS A 99 -7.55 -6.42 2.62
C CYS A 99 -9.07 -6.54 2.68
N GLY A 100 -9.59 -7.65 2.21
CA GLY A 100 -11.03 -7.92 2.21
C GLY A 100 -11.45 -8.66 0.95
N PRO A 101 -12.76 -8.78 0.69
CA PRO A 101 -13.22 -9.34 -0.57
C PRO A 101 -12.59 -8.57 -1.73
N LEU A 102 -11.85 -9.25 -2.59
CA LEU A 102 -11.39 -8.68 -3.85
C LEU A 102 -12.64 -8.12 -4.55
N PHE A 103 -12.55 -6.90 -5.08
CA PHE A 103 -13.65 -6.23 -5.79
C PHE A 103 -14.81 -5.71 -4.92
N GLY A 104 -14.55 -5.38 -3.67
CA GLY A 104 -15.51 -4.65 -2.87
C GLY A 104 -15.28 -4.74 -1.37
N ASN A 105 -15.55 -3.65 -0.67
CA ASN A 105 -15.43 -3.58 0.79
C ASN A 105 -14.04 -3.94 1.36
N GLN A 106 -12.96 -3.67 0.61
CA GLN A 106 -11.62 -3.74 1.18
C GLN A 106 -11.49 -2.70 2.30
N GLN A 107 -10.67 -3.03 3.28
CA GLN A 107 -10.44 -2.21 4.47
C GLN A 107 -8.95 -2.09 4.73
N LEU A 108 -8.51 -0.92 5.18
CA LEU A 108 -7.13 -0.71 5.55
C LEU A 108 -6.75 -1.68 6.67
N THR A 109 -5.59 -2.29 6.52
CA THR A 109 -5.11 -3.39 7.37
C THR A 109 -3.65 -3.16 7.70
N SER A 110 -3.28 -3.29 8.96
CA SER A 110 -1.88 -3.32 9.38
C SER A 110 -1.45 -4.75 9.71
N PHE A 111 -0.15 -5.01 9.59
CA PHE A 111 0.45 -6.30 9.89
C PHE A 111 1.46 -6.19 11.02
N ASP A 112 1.43 -7.14 11.93
CA ASP A 112 2.52 -7.38 12.87
C ASP A 112 3.63 -8.15 12.14
N THR A 113 4.75 -7.49 11.86
CA THR A 113 5.88 -8.06 11.13
C THR A 113 6.63 -9.15 11.86
N LYS A 114 6.29 -9.44 13.12
CA LYS A 114 6.87 -10.54 13.90
C LYS A 114 6.02 -11.81 13.87
N THR A 115 4.70 -11.66 13.68
CA THR A 115 3.76 -12.79 13.77
C THR A 115 2.96 -12.99 12.49
N GLY A 116 3.02 -12.07 11.53
CA GLY A 116 2.21 -12.07 10.31
C GLY A 116 0.76 -11.60 10.52
N LEU A 117 0.30 -11.46 11.76
CA LEU A 117 -1.11 -11.21 12.06
C LEU A 117 -1.56 -9.85 11.52
N ALA A 118 -2.70 -9.87 10.84
CA ALA A 118 -3.35 -8.69 10.30
C ALA A 118 -4.39 -8.12 11.27
N THR A 119 -4.49 -6.80 11.30
CA THR A 119 -5.52 -6.06 12.02
C THR A 119 -6.21 -5.10 11.05
N LEU A 120 -7.50 -5.32 10.78
CA LEU A 120 -8.31 -4.44 9.94
C LEU A 120 -8.75 -3.23 10.76
N PHE A 121 -8.69 -2.05 10.15
CA PHE A 121 -9.12 -0.80 10.79
C PHE A 121 -9.62 0.21 9.74
N GLY A 122 -10.17 1.32 10.22
CA GLY A 122 -10.77 2.33 9.33
C GLY A 122 -12.11 1.88 8.74
N VAL A 123 -12.57 2.61 7.74
CA VAL A 123 -13.83 2.32 7.06
C VAL A 123 -13.62 1.43 5.85
N PRO A 124 -14.51 0.47 5.59
CA PRO A 124 -14.48 -0.27 4.32
C PRO A 124 -14.70 0.66 3.12
N VAL A 125 -14.05 0.37 2.00
CA VAL A 125 -14.17 1.12 0.75
C VAL A 125 -15.08 0.36 -0.21
N PRO A 126 -16.37 0.69 -0.27
CA PRO A 126 -17.32 -0.05 -1.10
C PRO A 126 -17.09 0.19 -2.58
N GLY A 127 -17.17 -0.87 -3.37
CA GLY A 127 -17.14 -0.81 -4.83
C GLY A 127 -15.79 -0.41 -5.45
N LEU A 128 -14.73 -0.34 -4.65
CA LEU A 128 -13.37 -0.05 -5.13
C LEU A 128 -12.46 -1.21 -4.76
N ALA A 129 -11.72 -1.73 -5.73
CA ALA A 129 -10.65 -2.69 -5.52
C ALA A 129 -9.29 -1.98 -5.62
N ILE A 130 -8.62 -1.84 -4.52
CA ILE A 130 -7.23 -1.37 -4.45
C ILE A 130 -6.33 -2.59 -4.70
N MET A 131 -5.43 -2.47 -5.67
CA MET A 131 -4.53 -3.54 -6.10
C MET A 131 -3.06 -3.16 -5.94
N ALA A 132 -2.75 -1.88 -5.81
CA ALA A 132 -1.39 -1.36 -5.71
C ALA A 132 -1.31 -0.27 -4.63
N MET A 133 -0.24 -0.25 -3.84
CA MET A 133 -0.04 0.74 -2.78
C MET A 133 1.44 1.10 -2.63
N GLY A 134 1.70 2.31 -2.12
CA GLY A 134 3.05 2.74 -1.78
C GLY A 134 3.06 4.04 -0.99
N PHE A 135 3.92 4.18 0.00
CA PHE A 135 4.10 5.43 0.73
C PHE A 135 5.05 6.37 0.01
N GLY A 136 4.61 7.62 -0.15
CA GLY A 136 5.50 8.71 -0.55
C GLY A 136 6.45 9.13 0.57
N PRO A 137 7.55 9.80 0.22
CA PRO A 137 8.54 10.27 1.20
C PRO A 137 7.97 11.30 2.19
N ASP A 138 6.85 11.93 1.86
CA ASP A 138 6.08 12.82 2.72
C ASP A 138 5.13 12.11 3.69
N GLY A 139 5.08 10.78 3.65
CA GLY A 139 4.18 9.95 4.44
C GLY A 139 2.76 9.81 3.87
N THR A 140 2.51 10.33 2.67
CA THR A 140 1.23 10.13 1.98
C THR A 140 1.15 8.70 1.45
N LEU A 141 0.09 7.98 1.80
CA LEU A 141 -0.19 6.67 1.24
C LEU A 141 -0.94 6.83 -0.09
N TYR A 142 -0.31 6.38 -1.16
CA TYR A 142 -0.90 6.31 -2.49
C TYR A 142 -1.41 4.90 -2.77
N ALA A 143 -2.48 4.82 -3.55
CA ALA A 143 -3.05 3.55 -3.98
C ALA A 143 -3.57 3.66 -5.41
N VAL A 144 -3.45 2.57 -6.17
CA VAL A 144 -4.13 2.45 -7.46
C VAL A 144 -5.18 1.36 -7.37
N GLY A 145 -6.34 1.67 -7.88
CA GLY A 145 -7.44 0.74 -7.91
C GLY A 145 -8.45 1.10 -8.97
N GLY A 146 -9.43 0.25 -9.08
CA GLY A 146 -10.52 0.43 -10.01
C GLY A 146 -11.83 -0.04 -9.43
N CYS A 147 -12.87 0.30 -10.09
CA CYS A 147 -14.19 -0.08 -9.74
C CYS A 147 -14.65 -1.32 -10.49
N TYR A 148 -15.30 -2.24 -9.76
CA TYR A 148 -15.90 -3.46 -10.29
C TYR A 148 -17.33 -3.57 -9.78
N PRO A 149 -18.31 -2.87 -10.41
CA PRO A 149 -19.66 -2.77 -9.88
C PRO A 149 -20.37 -4.12 -9.74
N ASN A 150 -19.97 -5.11 -10.55
CA ASN A 150 -20.58 -6.45 -10.53
C ASN A 150 -19.66 -7.51 -9.90
N GLY A 151 -18.55 -7.11 -9.27
CA GLY A 151 -17.55 -8.04 -8.78
C GLY A 151 -16.85 -8.85 -9.89
N ASN A 152 -17.00 -8.44 -11.14
CA ASN A 152 -16.38 -9.08 -12.29
C ASN A 152 -15.14 -8.28 -12.74
N PRO A 153 -13.93 -8.78 -12.50
CA PRO A 153 -12.69 -8.09 -12.88
C PRO A 153 -12.51 -7.96 -14.41
N ASN A 154 -13.30 -8.68 -15.18
CA ASN A 154 -13.26 -8.64 -16.65
C ASN A 154 -14.26 -7.63 -17.23
N ASP A 155 -15.08 -7.00 -16.41
CA ASP A 155 -16.04 -5.99 -16.87
C ASP A 155 -15.41 -4.59 -16.77
N LEU A 156 -14.62 -4.27 -17.76
CA LEU A 156 -13.82 -3.05 -17.87
C LEU A 156 -14.64 -1.77 -18.16
N ASN A 157 -15.96 -1.91 -18.37
CA ASN A 157 -16.80 -0.84 -18.90
C ASN A 157 -17.80 -0.27 -17.89
N THR A 158 -17.70 -0.64 -16.63
CA THR A 158 -18.74 -0.27 -15.69
C THR A 158 -18.27 0.80 -14.70
N ASP A 159 -18.97 1.93 -14.71
CA ASP A 159 -18.86 2.97 -13.70
C ASP A 159 -19.29 2.45 -12.33
N CYS A 160 -18.53 2.73 -11.29
CA CYS A 160 -18.75 2.22 -9.93
C CYS A 160 -19.97 2.78 -9.22
N ALA A 161 -20.51 3.85 -9.71
CA ALA A 161 -21.77 4.42 -9.27
C ALA A 161 -22.39 5.16 -10.43
N PRO A 162 -23.71 5.29 -10.49
CA PRO A 162 -24.37 6.14 -11.49
C PRO A 162 -23.77 7.54 -11.48
N GLY A 163 -23.16 7.94 -12.60
CA GLY A 163 -22.56 9.26 -12.78
C GLY A 163 -21.13 9.42 -12.24
N SER A 164 -20.47 8.37 -11.78
CA SER A 164 -19.04 8.44 -11.44
C SER A 164 -18.19 8.09 -12.66
N ASN A 165 -17.35 9.04 -13.11
CA ASN A 165 -16.25 8.78 -14.04
C ASN A 165 -15.06 8.12 -13.33
N ARG A 166 -15.29 7.16 -12.48
CA ARG A 166 -14.22 6.44 -11.78
C ARG A 166 -13.63 5.44 -12.74
N ASN A 167 -12.61 5.89 -13.42
CA ASN A 167 -11.84 5.04 -14.30
C ASN A 167 -11.24 3.88 -13.52
N TYR A 168 -11.27 2.77 -14.12
CA TYR A 168 -10.81 1.48 -13.72
C TYR A 168 -9.36 1.44 -13.21
N ASN A 169 -8.46 2.27 -13.61
CA ASN A 169 -7.13 2.47 -13.04
C ASN A 169 -6.98 3.94 -12.64
N SER A 170 -7.28 4.26 -11.42
CA SER A 170 -7.10 5.62 -10.92
C SER A 170 -6.17 5.63 -9.72
N LEU A 171 -5.39 6.69 -9.61
CA LEU A 171 -4.57 6.95 -8.44
C LEU A 171 -5.43 7.63 -7.37
N TYR A 172 -5.27 7.19 -6.16
CA TYR A 172 -5.92 7.71 -4.94
C TYR A 172 -4.87 8.00 -3.89
N THR A 173 -5.20 8.85 -2.93
CA THR A 173 -4.56 8.89 -1.61
C THR A 173 -5.45 8.20 -0.61
N VAL A 174 -4.84 7.58 0.40
CA VAL A 174 -5.54 6.86 1.48
C VAL A 174 -5.24 7.55 2.81
N ASN A 175 -6.27 7.90 3.56
CA ASN A 175 -6.11 8.37 4.92
C ASN A 175 -5.74 7.18 5.82
N VAL A 176 -4.54 7.19 6.37
CA VAL A 176 -3.99 6.07 7.15
C VAL A 176 -4.66 5.89 8.52
N VAL A 177 -5.52 6.81 8.94
CA VAL A 177 -6.27 6.72 10.21
C VAL A 177 -7.70 6.23 9.96
N THR A 178 -8.37 6.76 8.93
CA THR A 178 -9.78 6.46 8.65
C THR A 178 -9.99 5.39 7.58
N GLY A 179 -8.98 5.14 6.74
CA GLY A 179 -9.10 4.26 5.57
C GLY A 179 -9.83 4.90 4.39
N GLU A 180 -10.27 6.15 4.51
CA GLU A 180 -10.95 6.86 3.42
C GLU A 180 -10.01 7.10 2.25
N VAL A 181 -10.53 6.93 1.03
CA VAL A 181 -9.80 7.15 -0.22
C VAL A 181 -10.24 8.42 -0.91
N THR A 182 -9.28 9.19 -1.41
CA THR A 182 -9.51 10.42 -2.17
C THR A 182 -8.92 10.28 -3.57
N LEU A 183 -9.72 10.50 -4.60
CA LEU A 183 -9.28 10.42 -5.99
C LEU A 183 -8.25 11.51 -6.30
N VAL A 184 -7.10 11.11 -6.85
CA VAL A 184 -6.11 12.01 -7.46
C VAL A 184 -6.42 12.18 -8.95
N GLY A 185 -6.52 11.08 -9.68
CA GLY A 185 -6.89 11.12 -11.10
C GLY A 185 -6.64 9.79 -11.83
N PRO A 186 -7.10 9.69 -13.09
CA PRO A 186 -6.95 8.48 -13.90
C PRO A 186 -5.49 8.29 -14.30
N THR A 187 -5.03 7.03 -14.29
CA THR A 187 -3.66 6.71 -14.75
C THR A 187 -3.53 6.74 -16.27
N GLY A 188 -4.60 6.43 -16.98
CA GLY A 188 -4.59 6.27 -18.44
C GLY A 188 -3.89 4.98 -18.92
N ALA A 189 -3.38 4.14 -18.04
CA ALA A 189 -2.81 2.86 -18.41
C ALA A 189 -3.93 1.84 -18.70
N PRO A 190 -3.80 1.02 -19.75
CA PRO A 190 -4.81 0.02 -20.10
C PRO A 190 -4.73 -1.26 -19.26
N GLU A 191 -3.60 -1.52 -18.59
CA GLU A 191 -3.38 -2.70 -17.77
C GLU A 191 -3.63 -2.39 -16.28
N TYR A 192 -3.82 -3.42 -15.47
CA TYR A 192 -4.00 -3.29 -14.02
C TYR A 192 -2.67 -3.05 -13.31
N PHE A 193 -2.62 -2.00 -12.48
CA PHE A 193 -1.52 -1.85 -11.54
C PHE A 193 -1.64 -2.89 -10.42
N MET A 194 -0.52 -3.54 -10.13
CA MET A 194 -0.42 -4.56 -9.11
C MET A 194 0.40 -4.11 -7.91
N ASP A 195 1.36 -3.19 -8.12
CA ASP A 195 2.10 -2.59 -7.04
C ASP A 195 2.63 -1.21 -7.38
N LEU A 196 2.95 -0.44 -6.34
CA LEU A 196 3.55 0.89 -6.40
C LEU A 196 4.80 0.94 -5.53
N ALA A 197 5.83 1.65 -6.01
CA ALA A 197 7.03 1.91 -5.23
C ALA A 197 7.54 3.33 -5.46
N PHE A 198 8.06 3.98 -4.43
CA PHE A 198 8.80 5.23 -4.59
C PHE A 198 10.29 4.94 -4.67
N ASP A 199 10.99 5.60 -5.61
CA ASP A 199 12.44 5.58 -5.61
C ASP A 199 13.00 6.62 -4.60
N ARG A 200 14.29 6.53 -4.30
CA ARG A 200 15.00 7.45 -3.39
C ARG A 200 14.95 8.93 -3.80
N HIS A 201 14.46 9.24 -5.00
CA HIS A 201 14.27 10.60 -5.49
C HIS A 201 12.82 11.06 -5.38
N GLY A 202 11.97 10.30 -4.66
CA GLY A 202 10.56 10.58 -4.48
C GLY A 202 9.74 10.44 -5.75
N LYS A 203 10.17 9.62 -6.70
CA LYS A 203 9.43 9.36 -7.93
C LYS A 203 8.59 8.10 -7.78
N LEU A 204 7.30 8.21 -8.10
CA LEU A 204 6.36 7.10 -8.01
C LEU A 204 6.47 6.21 -9.25
N TRP A 205 6.72 4.94 -9.04
CA TRP A 205 6.71 3.88 -10.03
C TRP A 205 5.56 2.93 -9.77
N GLY A 206 5.11 2.26 -10.82
CA GLY A 206 4.12 1.22 -10.71
C GLY A 206 4.37 0.13 -11.72
N VAL A 207 4.04 -1.09 -11.35
CA VAL A 207 4.05 -2.23 -12.23
C VAL A 207 2.63 -2.67 -12.52
N THR A 208 2.38 -2.98 -13.79
CA THR A 208 1.11 -3.56 -14.23
C THR A 208 1.29 -5.03 -14.53
N SER A 209 0.23 -5.77 -14.42
CA SER A 209 0.19 -7.18 -14.81
C SER A 209 -1.12 -7.50 -15.50
N CYS A 210 -1.16 -8.59 -16.21
CA CYS A 210 -2.41 -9.07 -16.77
C CYS A 210 -3.03 -10.16 -15.90
N LEU A 211 -4.32 -10.03 -15.60
CA LEU A 211 -5.00 -10.95 -14.69
C LEU A 211 -5.59 -12.19 -15.36
N ASN A 212 -6.01 -12.13 -16.63
CA ASN A 212 -6.48 -13.31 -17.40
C ASN A 212 -7.19 -12.92 -18.72
N PRO A 213 -6.84 -13.46 -19.89
CA PRO A 213 -5.67 -14.30 -20.16
C PRO A 213 -4.39 -13.48 -20.28
N CYS A 214 -3.32 -13.93 -19.63
CA CYS A 214 -2.03 -13.25 -19.61
C CYS A 214 -1.22 -13.47 -20.89
N TYR A 215 -1.45 -12.65 -21.89
CA TYR A 215 -0.68 -12.66 -23.14
C TYR A 215 0.18 -11.42 -23.32
N ALA A 216 -0.01 -10.39 -22.49
CA ALA A 216 0.79 -9.18 -22.53
C ALA A 216 1.89 -9.22 -21.45
N PRO A 217 3.09 -8.71 -21.72
CA PRO A 217 4.13 -8.57 -20.71
C PRO A 217 3.66 -7.60 -19.61
N ALA A 218 4.16 -7.78 -18.39
CA ALA A 218 4.08 -6.77 -17.36
C ALA A 218 4.76 -5.48 -17.85
N VAL A 219 4.28 -4.33 -17.38
CA VAL A 219 4.78 -3.03 -17.82
C VAL A 219 5.16 -2.19 -16.63
N LEU A 220 6.32 -1.57 -16.70
CA LEU A 220 6.79 -0.59 -15.73
C LEU A 220 6.36 0.81 -16.15
N TYR A 221 5.74 1.54 -15.24
CA TYR A 221 5.25 2.90 -15.42
C TYR A 221 5.90 3.87 -14.44
N ARG A 222 5.93 5.14 -14.83
CA ARG A 222 6.13 6.27 -13.94
C ARG A 222 4.80 6.98 -13.77
N LEU A 223 4.36 7.20 -12.53
CA LEU A 223 3.13 7.93 -12.24
C LEU A 223 3.45 9.34 -11.75
N ASN A 224 2.60 10.27 -12.13
CA ASN A 224 2.57 11.60 -11.54
C ASN A 224 1.67 11.57 -10.30
N SER A 225 2.25 11.79 -9.12
CA SER A 225 1.54 11.72 -7.84
C SER A 225 0.51 12.85 -7.64
N GLU A 226 0.58 13.93 -8.43
CA GLU A 226 -0.36 15.05 -8.34
C GLU A 226 -1.57 14.90 -9.28
N THR A 227 -1.40 14.19 -10.40
CA THR A 227 -2.45 14.07 -11.44
C THR A 227 -2.94 12.64 -11.66
N GLY A 228 -2.23 11.66 -11.16
CA GLY A 228 -2.47 10.24 -11.41
C GLY A 228 -1.90 9.72 -12.72
N ALA A 229 -1.62 10.58 -13.69
CA ALA A 229 -1.22 10.20 -15.04
C ALA A 229 0.02 9.29 -15.05
N ALA A 230 -0.07 8.16 -15.74
CA ALA A 230 1.01 7.20 -15.91
C ALA A 230 1.69 7.34 -17.27
N SER A 231 3.01 7.22 -17.27
CA SER A 231 3.84 7.19 -18.48
C SER A 231 4.56 5.86 -18.54
N LYS A 232 4.36 5.12 -19.62
CA LYS A 232 5.02 3.84 -19.86
C LYS A 232 6.53 4.05 -19.96
N ILE A 233 7.28 3.25 -19.22
CA ILE A 233 8.76 3.22 -19.27
C ILE A 233 9.21 2.07 -20.17
N VAL A 234 8.86 0.82 -19.81
CA VAL A 234 9.35 -0.35 -20.50
C VAL A 234 8.44 -1.56 -20.24
N ASN A 235 8.38 -2.48 -21.19
CA ASN A 235 7.83 -3.83 -20.94
C ASN A 235 8.84 -4.65 -20.14
N LEU A 236 8.38 -5.37 -19.13
CA LEU A 236 9.23 -6.33 -18.46
C LEU A 236 9.45 -7.57 -19.31
N VAL A 237 10.64 -8.15 -19.21
CA VAL A 237 11.06 -9.29 -20.02
C VAL A 237 11.45 -10.44 -19.08
N GLY A 238 10.53 -11.37 -18.93
CA GLY A 238 10.71 -12.52 -18.02
C GLY A 238 9.38 -12.97 -17.45
N SER A 239 8.78 -12.18 -16.57
CA SER A 239 7.47 -12.46 -15.98
C SER A 239 6.36 -11.63 -16.63
N ASN A 240 5.16 -12.23 -16.74
CA ASN A 240 3.95 -11.54 -17.17
C ASN A 240 3.01 -11.23 -15.99
N THR A 241 3.35 -11.70 -14.80
CA THR A 241 2.48 -11.72 -13.64
C THR A 241 3.13 -11.11 -12.41
N VAL A 242 3.93 -10.06 -12.62
CA VAL A 242 4.55 -9.30 -11.54
C VAL A 242 3.48 -8.70 -10.64
N MET A 243 3.58 -8.95 -9.34
CA MET A 243 2.59 -8.53 -8.35
C MET A 243 3.19 -7.70 -7.21
N GLY A 244 4.52 -7.59 -7.14
CA GLY A 244 5.20 -6.79 -6.15
C GLY A 244 6.37 -6.03 -6.74
N LEU A 245 6.66 -4.84 -6.20
CA LEU A 245 7.70 -3.93 -6.68
C LEU A 245 8.30 -3.15 -5.52
N ALA A 246 9.62 -3.23 -5.32
CA ALA A 246 10.29 -2.48 -4.26
C ALA A 246 11.67 -1.97 -4.67
N PHE A 247 12.00 -0.75 -4.28
CA PHE A 247 13.36 -0.23 -4.41
C PHE A 247 14.20 -0.54 -3.17
N ALA A 248 15.44 -0.95 -3.39
CA ALA A 248 16.45 -1.00 -2.35
C ALA A 248 17.09 0.38 -2.13
N PRO A 249 17.72 0.62 -0.98
CA PRO A 249 18.42 1.88 -0.69
C PRO A 249 19.54 2.21 -1.68
N ASP A 250 20.16 1.19 -2.30
CA ASP A 250 21.17 1.36 -3.35
C ASP A 250 20.59 1.71 -4.74
N GLY A 251 19.26 1.79 -4.83
CA GLY A 251 18.51 2.15 -6.04
C GLY A 251 18.20 0.97 -6.95
N LYS A 252 18.55 -0.25 -6.58
CA LYS A 252 18.12 -1.46 -7.30
C LYS A 252 16.62 -1.65 -7.15
N LEU A 253 15.99 -2.11 -8.23
CA LEU A 253 14.57 -2.42 -8.27
C LEU A 253 14.38 -3.92 -8.21
N TYR A 254 13.57 -4.37 -7.26
CA TYR A 254 13.18 -5.76 -7.12
C TYR A 254 11.70 -5.95 -7.42
N ALA A 255 11.35 -7.14 -7.89
CA ALA A 255 9.98 -7.55 -8.17
C ALA A 255 9.76 -8.99 -7.71
N ASP A 256 8.51 -9.31 -7.40
CA ASP A 256 8.05 -10.69 -7.26
C ASP A 256 6.94 -11.01 -8.25
N ASP A 257 6.69 -12.29 -8.51
CA ASP A 257 5.63 -12.71 -9.42
C ASP A 257 4.63 -13.68 -8.77
N PHE A 258 3.45 -13.76 -9.41
CA PHE A 258 2.29 -14.50 -8.90
C PHE A 258 2.23 -15.94 -9.44
N VAL A 259 2.84 -16.24 -10.60
CA VAL A 259 2.62 -17.51 -11.31
C VAL A 259 3.82 -18.44 -11.22
N GLY A 260 3.54 -19.72 -11.11
CA GLY A 260 4.56 -20.76 -11.08
C GLY A 260 5.19 -20.92 -9.70
N ASN A 261 6.51 -21.06 -9.67
CA ASN A 261 7.29 -21.10 -8.43
C ASN A 261 7.68 -19.69 -8.00
N SER A 262 6.74 -18.79 -7.86
CA SER A 262 6.95 -17.37 -7.53
C SER A 262 8.43 -16.97 -7.48
N GLY A 263 8.86 -16.11 -8.39
CA GLY A 263 10.26 -15.70 -8.47
C GLY A 263 10.50 -14.37 -7.77
N PHE A 264 11.69 -14.18 -7.28
CA PHE A 264 12.19 -12.88 -6.82
C PHE A 264 13.26 -12.43 -7.82
N TYR A 265 13.07 -11.25 -8.39
CA TYR A 265 13.81 -10.76 -9.53
C TYR A 265 14.47 -9.42 -9.24
N LEU A 266 15.68 -9.24 -9.79
CA LEU A 266 16.28 -7.92 -9.97
C LEU A 266 15.87 -7.39 -11.35
N VAL A 267 15.28 -6.20 -11.38
CA VAL A 267 14.74 -5.56 -12.59
C VAL A 267 15.68 -4.43 -13.04
N ASP A 268 16.07 -4.43 -14.30
CA ASP A 268 16.68 -3.25 -14.92
C ASP A 268 15.56 -2.31 -15.43
N PRO A 269 15.32 -1.17 -14.81
CA PRO A 269 14.23 -0.29 -15.20
C PRO A 269 14.42 0.42 -16.53
N LYS A 270 15.60 0.32 -17.16
CA LYS A 270 15.87 0.89 -18.48
C LYS A 270 15.54 -0.08 -19.62
N THR A 271 15.81 -1.34 -19.41
CA THR A 271 15.63 -2.38 -20.43
C THR A 271 14.43 -3.28 -20.17
N GLY A 272 13.91 -3.29 -18.94
CA GLY A 272 12.87 -4.20 -18.48
C GLY A 272 13.35 -5.61 -18.24
N PHE A 273 14.66 -5.87 -18.35
CA PHE A 273 15.20 -7.22 -18.18
C PHE A 273 15.12 -7.63 -16.70
N GLU A 274 14.57 -8.83 -16.48
CA GLU A 274 14.42 -9.43 -15.16
C GLU A 274 15.47 -10.52 -14.99
N THR A 275 16.31 -10.37 -13.97
CA THR A 275 17.27 -11.39 -13.56
C THR A 275 16.72 -12.14 -12.36
N ALA A 276 16.45 -13.43 -12.51
CA ALA A 276 16.02 -14.26 -11.38
C ALA A 276 17.10 -14.28 -10.29
N VAL A 277 16.73 -13.90 -9.08
CA VAL A 277 17.61 -13.85 -7.90
C VAL A 277 17.35 -15.06 -7.01
N ALA A 278 16.08 -15.43 -6.81
CA ALA A 278 15.69 -16.63 -6.08
C ALA A 278 14.33 -17.15 -6.55
N ALA A 279 14.10 -18.45 -6.38
CA ALA A 279 12.75 -19.01 -6.36
C ALA A 279 12.20 -18.90 -4.93
N MET A 280 10.92 -18.53 -4.81
CA MET A 280 10.25 -18.48 -3.51
C MET A 280 9.78 -19.88 -3.08
N PRO A 281 9.82 -20.20 -1.79
CA PRO A 281 9.34 -21.50 -1.29
C PRO A 281 7.81 -21.60 -1.27
N PHE A 282 7.11 -20.54 -1.65
CA PHE A 282 5.66 -20.44 -1.75
C PHE A 282 5.26 -19.99 -3.16
N GLY A 283 4.02 -20.25 -3.55
CA GLY A 283 3.45 -19.73 -4.80
C GLY A 283 2.60 -18.49 -4.54
N LEU A 284 2.28 -17.78 -5.63
CA LEU A 284 1.32 -16.67 -5.62
C LEU A 284 1.73 -15.49 -4.72
N ALA A 285 2.98 -14.99 -4.87
CA ALA A 285 3.42 -13.78 -4.17
C ALA A 285 2.58 -12.56 -4.57
N THR A 286 2.24 -11.70 -3.61
CA THR A 286 1.52 -10.44 -3.85
C THR A 286 2.06 -9.34 -2.96
N GLY A 287 2.38 -8.19 -3.57
CA GLY A 287 2.99 -7.06 -2.88
C GLY A 287 4.40 -7.34 -2.39
N LEU A 288 5.29 -6.43 -2.64
CA LEU A 288 6.68 -6.50 -2.20
C LEU A 288 7.04 -5.16 -1.56
N GLU A 289 7.48 -5.16 -0.31
CA GLU A 289 7.80 -3.90 0.36
C GLU A 289 9.08 -4.01 1.17
N LEU A 290 9.94 -3.00 1.08
CA LEU A 290 11.16 -2.90 1.88
C LEU A 290 10.81 -2.67 3.35
N ALA A 291 11.44 -3.43 4.26
CA ALA A 291 11.17 -3.34 5.70
C ALA A 291 11.53 -1.97 6.29
N ASP A 292 12.64 -1.40 5.82
CA ASP A 292 13.08 -0.07 6.22
C ASP A 292 12.72 0.92 5.11
N PRO A 293 11.79 1.86 5.34
CA PRO A 293 11.39 2.81 4.31
C PRO A 293 12.59 3.62 3.83
N LEU A 294 12.60 3.96 2.53
CA LEU A 294 13.63 4.83 1.96
C LEU A 294 13.58 6.21 2.63
N PRO A 295 14.74 6.81 2.90
CA PRO A 295 14.83 8.12 3.55
C PRO A 295 14.29 9.26 2.68
#